data_50b5b82a7617b9751b60cf0e1f4dbec1
#
_entry.id   50b5b82a7617b9751b60cf0e1f4dbec1
#
_cell.length_a   1.000
_cell.length_b   1.000
_cell.length_c   1.000
_cell.angle_alpha   90.00
_cell.angle_beta   90.00
_cell.angle_gamma   90.00
#
_symmetry.space_group_name_H-M   'P 1'
#
loop_
_entity.id
_entity.type
_entity.pdbx_description
1 polymer ?
#
loop_
_entity_poly.entity_id
_entity_poly.type
_entity_poly.pdbx_seq_one_letter_code
_entity_poly.pdbx_strand_id
1 'polypeptide(L)'
;MTTPREEAARWFIRMHRDAGAQPGAADAAAWRTWMDADPRHAAEYAAFEALWQDFDSTPRTEALATAVNTAARQRRNTRRAAITRGVLGVAGLGTAGLLAWRGWLEWQDTTVFALARDSVIGERIVLNLPDASVLTLGPASRIATRYTRRQRAVVLERGEALFDVARDADRHFTIDAGQARITVLGTRFTVNRLPGLVRVSVEHGTVRLSVKGAEGEPFLLLQAGEVGELPDESAGAAPGAAPGADGVHASPLPRRVQRDARDSFSSIERGLIVFDSAGLGEIAATLSRWRRQPVRAAVADGTGGPRITAAVQRADVESFLDALPRIAAVRVQERDGATWLAPRSTAPEKIRKN
;
A
#
# COMPACT_ATOMS: atom_id res chain seq x y z
N MET A 1 21.38 2.63 -21.37
CA MET A 1 21.04 1.26 -21.83
C MET A 1 20.15 0.66 -20.76
N THR A 2 18.93 0.27 -21.12
CA THR A 2 18.02 -0.43 -20.21
C THR A 2 18.54 -1.85 -19.96
N THR A 3 18.42 -2.32 -18.72
CA THR A 3 18.85 -3.68 -18.39
C THR A 3 17.77 -4.70 -18.84
N PRO A 4 18.13 -5.96 -19.17
CA PRO A 4 17.15 -7.00 -19.51
C PRO A 4 16.02 -7.15 -18.47
N ARG A 5 16.36 -6.93 -17.21
CA ARG A 5 15.40 -6.98 -16.10
C ARG A 5 14.39 -5.83 -16.11
N GLU A 6 14.81 -4.61 -16.44
CA GLU A 6 13.91 -3.46 -16.59
C GLU A 6 12.96 -3.63 -17.78
N GLU A 7 13.44 -4.24 -18.87
CA GLU A 7 12.64 -4.54 -20.03
C GLU A 7 11.62 -5.65 -19.75
N ALA A 8 12.03 -6.71 -19.05
CA ALA A 8 11.15 -7.77 -18.59
C ALA A 8 10.02 -7.24 -17.70
N ALA A 9 10.34 -6.33 -16.77
CA ALA A 9 9.35 -5.68 -15.92
C ALA A 9 8.33 -4.85 -16.73
N ARG A 10 8.78 -4.10 -17.74
CA ARG A 10 7.91 -3.31 -18.61
C ARG A 10 6.97 -4.21 -19.44
N TRP A 11 7.50 -5.31 -19.98
CA TRP A 11 6.72 -6.29 -20.70
C TRP A 11 5.71 -7.00 -19.82
N PHE A 12 6.12 -7.38 -18.60
CA PHE A 12 5.23 -8.01 -17.63
C PHE A 12 4.05 -7.10 -17.29
N ILE A 13 4.31 -5.81 -16.98
CA ILE A 13 3.27 -4.81 -16.71
C ILE A 13 2.35 -4.61 -17.92
N ARG A 14 2.92 -4.56 -19.13
CA ARG A 14 2.14 -4.35 -20.36
C ARG A 14 1.24 -5.53 -20.67
N MET A 15 1.71 -6.76 -20.47
CA MET A 15 0.96 -7.99 -20.72
C MET A 15 -0.12 -8.26 -19.66
N HIS A 16 0.01 -7.69 -18.44
CA HIS A 16 -0.93 -7.84 -17.33
C HIS A 16 -1.66 -6.53 -16.99
N ARG A 17 -1.63 -5.55 -17.90
CA ARG A 17 -2.15 -4.20 -17.67
C ARG A 17 -3.64 -4.15 -17.40
N ASP A 18 -4.41 -5.02 -18.06
CA ASP A 18 -5.86 -5.09 -17.91
C ASP A 18 -6.20 -6.47 -17.34
N ALA A 19 -6.50 -6.52 -16.04
CA ALA A 19 -6.87 -7.75 -15.36
C ALA A 19 -8.13 -8.35 -16.03
N GLY A 20 -7.95 -9.48 -16.74
CA GLY A 20 -9.03 -10.21 -17.42
C GLY A 20 -9.19 -9.91 -18.92
N ALA A 21 -8.49 -8.96 -19.52
CA ALA A 21 -8.47 -8.76 -20.95
C ALA A 21 -7.24 -9.43 -21.58
N GLN A 22 -7.43 -10.09 -22.73
CA GLN A 22 -6.28 -10.62 -23.50
C GLN A 22 -5.46 -9.45 -24.05
N PRO A 23 -4.11 -9.53 -23.98
CA PRO A 23 -3.25 -8.51 -24.53
C PRO A 23 -3.52 -8.32 -26.02
N GLY A 24 -3.46 -7.08 -26.49
CA GLY A 24 -3.68 -6.76 -27.90
C GLY A 24 -2.74 -7.56 -28.82
N ALA A 25 -3.22 -7.99 -29.98
CA ALA A 25 -2.45 -8.81 -30.91
C ALA A 25 -1.09 -8.21 -31.29
N ALA A 26 -1.00 -6.88 -31.38
CA ALA A 26 0.25 -6.15 -31.64
C ALA A 26 1.24 -6.23 -30.47
N ASP A 27 0.76 -6.09 -29.24
CA ASP A 27 1.60 -6.20 -28.04
C ASP A 27 2.08 -7.63 -27.82
N ALA A 28 1.22 -8.64 -28.08
CA ALA A 28 1.59 -10.05 -28.02
C ALA A 28 2.66 -10.43 -29.06
N ALA A 29 2.58 -9.88 -30.26
CA ALA A 29 3.59 -10.11 -31.30
C ALA A 29 4.94 -9.47 -30.94
N ALA A 30 4.92 -8.23 -30.49
CA ALA A 30 6.12 -7.49 -30.06
C ALA A 30 6.80 -8.14 -28.84
N TRP A 31 6.01 -8.64 -27.88
CA TRP A 31 6.51 -9.38 -26.72
C TRP A 31 7.22 -10.68 -27.13
N ARG A 32 6.64 -11.47 -28.05
CA ARG A 32 7.31 -12.68 -28.57
C ARG A 32 8.62 -12.37 -29.23
N THR A 33 8.67 -11.34 -30.09
CA THR A 33 9.90 -10.89 -30.74
C THR A 33 10.98 -10.50 -29.71
N TRP A 34 10.59 -9.83 -28.64
CA TRP A 34 11.50 -9.48 -27.57
C TRP A 34 11.98 -10.71 -26.78
N MET A 35 11.09 -11.66 -26.49
CA MET A 35 11.45 -12.92 -25.80
C MET A 35 12.45 -13.74 -26.60
N ASP A 36 12.31 -13.79 -27.92
CA ASP A 36 13.19 -14.57 -28.81
C ASP A 36 14.54 -13.89 -29.09
N ALA A 37 14.68 -12.59 -28.78
CA ALA A 37 15.87 -11.82 -29.08
C ALA A 37 17.08 -12.15 -28.19
N ASP A 38 16.89 -12.57 -26.93
CA ASP A 38 17.95 -12.94 -26.00
C ASP A 38 17.41 -13.94 -24.96
N PRO A 39 18.11 -15.09 -24.74
CA PRO A 39 17.71 -16.08 -23.73
C PRO A 39 17.55 -15.51 -22.31
N ARG A 40 18.26 -14.42 -21.99
CA ARG A 40 18.14 -13.72 -20.70
C ARG A 40 16.78 -13.07 -20.51
N HIS A 41 16.13 -12.66 -21.58
CA HIS A 41 14.80 -12.05 -21.52
C HIS A 41 13.76 -13.02 -20.98
N ALA A 42 13.79 -14.28 -21.46
CA ALA A 42 12.89 -15.35 -20.97
C ALA A 42 13.11 -15.64 -19.47
N ALA A 43 14.36 -15.70 -19.02
CA ALA A 43 14.71 -15.96 -17.62
C ALA A 43 14.22 -14.82 -16.69
N GLU A 44 14.45 -13.57 -17.09
CA GLU A 44 14.00 -12.41 -16.30
C GLU A 44 12.48 -12.28 -16.31
N TYR A 45 11.80 -12.56 -17.42
CA TYR A 45 10.34 -12.55 -17.49
C TYR A 45 9.72 -13.66 -16.64
N ALA A 46 10.27 -14.88 -16.68
CA ALA A 46 9.83 -15.98 -15.84
C ALA A 46 10.00 -15.69 -14.33
N ALA A 47 11.02 -14.92 -13.95
CA ALA A 47 11.19 -14.48 -12.57
C ALA A 47 10.05 -13.56 -12.09
N PHE A 48 9.54 -12.68 -12.97
CA PHE A 48 8.36 -11.86 -12.67
C PHE A 48 7.08 -12.69 -12.64
N GLU A 49 6.94 -13.66 -13.53
CA GLU A 49 5.79 -14.56 -13.57
C GLU A 49 5.72 -15.47 -12.33
N ALA A 50 6.86 -16.00 -11.90
CA ALA A 50 6.95 -16.76 -10.65
C ALA A 50 6.60 -15.90 -9.42
N LEU A 51 7.10 -14.66 -9.38
CA LEU A 51 6.74 -13.70 -8.34
C LEU A 51 5.23 -13.38 -8.37
N TRP A 52 4.64 -13.30 -9.55
CA TRP A 52 3.21 -13.07 -9.73
C TRP A 52 2.36 -14.26 -9.28
N GLN A 53 2.75 -15.49 -9.62
CA GLN A 53 2.07 -16.70 -9.17
C GLN A 53 2.13 -16.86 -7.66
N ASP A 54 3.22 -16.42 -7.03
CA ASP A 54 3.32 -16.32 -5.58
C ASP A 54 2.32 -15.29 -4.99
N PHE A 55 1.95 -14.25 -5.74
CA PHE A 55 0.91 -13.29 -5.33
C PHE A 55 -0.53 -13.79 -5.57
N ASP A 56 -0.74 -14.61 -6.61
CA ASP A 56 -2.07 -15.06 -7.05
C ASP A 56 -2.42 -16.46 -6.53
N SER A 57 -1.53 -17.11 -5.76
CA SER A 57 -1.75 -18.44 -5.20
C SER A 57 -2.86 -18.46 -4.16
N THR A 58 -4.10 -18.27 -4.64
CA THR A 58 -5.30 -18.67 -3.91
C THR A 58 -5.36 -20.20 -3.86
N PRO A 59 -5.48 -20.82 -2.69
CA PRO A 59 -5.33 -22.28 -2.59
C PRO A 59 -6.48 -23.00 -3.30
N ARG A 60 -6.12 -23.77 -4.29
CA ARG A 60 -6.71 -25.06 -4.78
C ARG A 60 -8.17 -25.38 -4.43
N THR A 61 -9.09 -24.51 -4.70
CA THR A 61 -10.52 -24.87 -4.63
C THR A 61 -11.00 -25.69 -5.84
N GLU A 62 -10.34 -25.59 -6.99
CA GLU A 62 -10.74 -26.31 -8.20
C GLU A 62 -10.41 -27.80 -8.21
N ALA A 63 -9.32 -28.22 -7.59
CA ALA A 63 -8.94 -29.65 -7.54
C ALA A 63 -9.94 -30.47 -6.71
N LEU A 64 -10.57 -29.88 -5.69
CA LEU A 64 -11.58 -30.53 -4.87
C LEU A 64 -12.96 -30.59 -5.55
N ALA A 65 -13.34 -29.58 -6.32
CA ALA A 65 -14.57 -29.58 -7.10
C ALA A 65 -14.55 -30.67 -8.19
N THR A 66 -13.37 -30.92 -8.79
CA THR A 66 -13.20 -31.97 -9.81
C THR A 66 -13.21 -33.37 -9.18
N ALA A 67 -12.66 -33.56 -8.00
CA ALA A 67 -12.67 -34.84 -7.28
C ALA A 67 -14.08 -35.26 -6.81
N VAL A 68 -14.89 -34.29 -6.38
CA VAL A 68 -16.29 -34.53 -5.97
C VAL A 68 -17.18 -34.88 -7.18
N ASN A 69 -16.97 -34.23 -8.34
CA ASN A 69 -17.76 -34.49 -9.56
C ASN A 69 -17.42 -35.82 -10.24
N THR A 70 -16.18 -36.31 -10.17
CA THR A 70 -15.80 -37.62 -10.71
C THR A 70 -16.35 -38.79 -9.90
N ALA A 71 -16.41 -38.67 -8.57
CA ALA A 71 -16.99 -39.67 -7.70
C ALA A 71 -18.52 -39.83 -7.90
N ALA A 72 -19.22 -38.76 -8.28
CA ALA A 72 -20.66 -38.78 -8.53
C ALA A 72 -21.07 -39.44 -9.83
N ARG A 73 -20.22 -39.47 -10.87
CA ARG A 73 -20.53 -40.09 -12.17
C ARG A 73 -20.34 -41.59 -12.24
N GLN A 74 -19.55 -42.20 -11.39
CA GLN A 74 -19.26 -43.64 -11.43
C GLN A 74 -20.25 -44.53 -10.70
N ARG A 75 -21.23 -44.00 -9.95
CA ARG A 75 -22.16 -44.76 -9.11
C ARG A 75 -23.59 -44.91 -9.65
N ARG A 76 -23.84 -44.66 -10.94
CA ARG A 76 -25.19 -44.74 -11.52
C ARG A 76 -25.72 -46.14 -11.83
N ASN A 77 -24.95 -47.22 -11.62
CA ASN A 77 -25.31 -48.54 -12.18
C ASN A 77 -25.31 -49.74 -11.21
N THR A 78 -25.53 -49.61 -9.92
CA THR A 78 -25.82 -50.82 -9.10
C THR A 78 -26.85 -50.56 -7.99
N ARG A 79 -28.05 -51.07 -8.28
CA ARG A 79 -29.07 -51.68 -7.41
C ARG A 79 -29.64 -50.98 -6.18
N ARG A 80 -30.94 -50.82 -6.29
CA ARG A 80 -31.97 -50.23 -5.41
C ARG A 80 -32.12 -50.81 -3.97
N ALA A 81 -31.25 -51.66 -3.45
CA ALA A 81 -31.44 -52.29 -2.14
C ALA A 81 -30.41 -51.93 -1.04
N ALA A 82 -29.41 -51.05 -1.38
CA ALA A 82 -28.42 -50.56 -0.39
C ALA A 82 -28.60 -49.08 -0.03
N ILE A 83 -29.65 -48.45 -0.51
CA ILE A 83 -29.79 -46.98 -0.54
C ILE A 83 -30.07 -46.38 0.86
N THR A 84 -30.80 -47.09 1.72
CA THR A 84 -31.19 -46.50 3.02
C THR A 84 -30.13 -46.53 4.11
N ARG A 85 -29.18 -47.45 4.05
CA ARG A 85 -28.05 -47.50 5.02
C ARG A 85 -26.80 -46.73 4.52
N GLY A 86 -26.63 -46.64 3.20
CA GLY A 86 -25.52 -45.93 2.59
C GLY A 86 -25.68 -44.42 2.62
N VAL A 87 -26.91 -43.92 2.47
CA VAL A 87 -27.21 -42.45 2.46
C VAL A 87 -26.92 -41.79 3.81
N LEU A 88 -27.24 -42.48 4.92
CA LEU A 88 -26.92 -41.98 6.27
C LEU A 88 -25.41 -41.98 6.56
N GLY A 89 -24.66 -42.95 6.03
CA GLY A 89 -23.19 -43.03 6.18
C GLY A 89 -22.48 -41.93 5.33
N VAL A 90 -22.91 -41.72 4.09
CA VAL A 90 -22.32 -40.70 3.20
C VAL A 90 -22.69 -39.30 3.65
N ALA A 91 -23.91 -39.08 4.13
CA ALA A 91 -24.31 -37.79 4.71
C ALA A 91 -23.53 -37.50 6.01
N GLY A 92 -23.32 -38.53 6.86
CA GLY A 92 -22.52 -38.37 8.09
C GLY A 92 -21.05 -38.07 7.83
N LEU A 93 -20.42 -38.78 6.86
CA LEU A 93 -19.05 -38.52 6.45
C LEU A 93 -18.90 -37.14 5.74
N GLY A 94 -19.88 -36.72 4.93
CA GLY A 94 -19.90 -35.44 4.28
C GLY A 94 -20.04 -34.26 5.28
N THR A 95 -20.94 -34.41 6.26
CA THR A 95 -21.10 -33.40 7.32
C THR A 95 -19.92 -33.34 8.28
N ALA A 96 -19.36 -34.48 8.67
CA ALA A 96 -18.15 -34.53 9.49
C ALA A 96 -16.93 -33.94 8.75
N GLY A 97 -16.78 -34.23 7.46
CA GLY A 97 -15.74 -33.64 6.60
C GLY A 97 -15.92 -32.12 6.46
N LEU A 98 -17.15 -31.64 6.29
CA LEU A 98 -17.45 -30.21 6.20
C LEU A 98 -17.18 -29.47 7.52
N LEU A 99 -17.55 -30.08 8.65
CA LEU A 99 -17.28 -29.51 9.98
C LEU A 99 -15.78 -29.51 10.30
N ALA A 100 -15.06 -30.59 9.97
CA ALA A 100 -13.62 -30.65 10.11
C ALA A 100 -12.92 -29.61 9.21
N TRP A 101 -13.39 -29.41 7.98
CA TRP A 101 -12.92 -28.37 7.08
C TRP A 101 -13.16 -26.97 7.65
N ARG A 102 -14.39 -26.67 8.11
CA ARG A 102 -14.67 -25.39 8.74
C ARG A 102 -13.83 -25.15 9.99
N GLY A 103 -13.73 -26.16 10.86
CA GLY A 103 -12.88 -26.06 12.04
C GLY A 103 -11.40 -25.86 11.69
N TRP A 104 -10.91 -26.48 10.61
CA TRP A 104 -9.54 -26.28 10.12
C TRP A 104 -9.35 -24.87 9.55
N LEU A 105 -10.32 -24.32 8.81
CA LEU A 105 -10.29 -22.93 8.32
C LEU A 105 -10.29 -21.93 9.48
N GLU A 106 -11.19 -22.10 10.44
CA GLU A 106 -11.25 -21.26 11.64
C GLU A 106 -9.97 -21.34 12.48
N TRP A 107 -9.38 -22.55 12.59
CA TRP A 107 -8.10 -22.73 13.25
C TRP A 107 -6.94 -22.02 12.55
N GLN A 108 -6.95 -21.96 11.23
CA GLN A 108 -5.95 -21.21 10.46
C GLN A 108 -6.08 -19.68 10.62
N ASP A 109 -7.30 -19.18 10.78
CA ASP A 109 -7.59 -17.76 10.97
C ASP A 109 -7.48 -17.32 12.44
N THR A 110 -7.17 -18.25 13.36
CA THR A 110 -6.94 -17.92 14.76
C THR A 110 -5.77 -16.95 14.88
N THR A 111 -6.00 -15.83 15.57
CA THR A 111 -4.97 -14.83 15.83
C THR A 111 -3.90 -15.43 16.75
N VAL A 112 -2.65 -15.50 16.25
CA VAL A 112 -1.48 -15.99 17.01
C VAL A 112 -0.71 -14.83 17.64
N PHE A 113 -0.81 -13.63 17.06
CA PHE A 113 -0.16 -12.44 17.58
C PHE A 113 -0.98 -11.21 17.23
N ALA A 114 -1.16 -10.32 18.18
CA ALA A 114 -1.76 -9.01 17.95
C ALA A 114 -1.03 -7.97 18.80
N LEU A 115 -0.76 -6.82 18.20
CA LEU A 115 -0.09 -5.70 18.85
C LEU A 115 -0.66 -4.40 18.29
N ALA A 116 -1.01 -3.46 19.15
CA ALA A 116 -1.29 -2.08 18.75
C ALA A 116 -0.27 -1.16 19.44
N ARG A 117 0.23 -0.17 18.71
CA ARG A 117 1.17 0.82 19.21
C ARG A 117 0.87 2.20 18.67
N ASP A 118 1.04 3.18 19.54
CA ASP A 118 1.02 4.59 19.22
C ASP A 118 2.38 5.18 19.59
N SER A 119 2.94 5.98 18.69
CA SER A 119 4.07 6.85 18.99
C SER A 119 3.56 8.26 19.26
N VAL A 120 4.19 8.94 20.20
CA VAL A 120 3.90 10.34 20.45
C VAL A 120 4.66 11.25 19.48
N ILE A 121 4.40 12.54 19.54
CA ILE A 121 5.09 13.54 18.73
C ILE A 121 6.59 13.47 18.99
N GLY A 122 7.38 13.44 17.92
CA GLY A 122 8.85 13.37 17.97
C GLY A 122 9.43 12.02 18.36
N GLU A 123 8.60 11.05 18.71
CA GLU A 123 9.03 9.72 19.14
C GLU A 123 9.13 8.74 17.95
N ARG A 124 10.17 7.92 17.99
CA ARG A 124 10.35 6.78 17.10
C ARG A 124 10.38 5.49 17.92
N ILE A 125 9.60 4.50 17.51
CA ILE A 125 9.51 3.20 18.21
C ILE A 125 9.95 2.10 17.24
N VAL A 126 10.89 1.24 17.69
CA VAL A 126 11.30 0.05 16.96
C VAL A 126 10.58 -1.16 17.55
N LEU A 127 9.92 -1.93 16.72
CA LEU A 127 9.17 -3.13 17.07
C LEU A 127 9.74 -4.34 16.34
N ASN A 128 10.14 -5.36 17.08
CA ASN A 128 10.50 -6.65 16.51
C ASN A 128 9.25 -7.53 16.49
N LEU A 129 8.91 -8.05 15.33
CA LEU A 129 7.74 -8.89 15.11
C LEU A 129 8.12 -10.38 15.20
N PRO A 130 7.14 -11.29 15.47
CA PRO A 130 7.42 -12.71 15.68
C PRO A 130 8.01 -13.46 14.48
N ASP A 131 7.86 -12.90 13.28
CA ASP A 131 8.37 -13.42 12.02
C ASP A 131 9.79 -12.91 11.67
N ALA A 132 10.48 -12.31 12.64
CA ALA A 132 11.76 -11.62 12.49
C ALA A 132 11.71 -10.35 11.62
N SER A 133 10.53 -9.88 11.24
CA SER A 133 10.37 -8.56 10.62
C SER A 133 10.59 -7.47 11.66
N VAL A 134 11.17 -6.35 11.21
CA VAL A 134 11.39 -5.17 12.04
C VAL A 134 10.54 -4.02 11.50
N LEU A 135 9.79 -3.39 12.39
CA LEU A 135 8.97 -2.24 12.09
C LEU A 135 9.47 -1.04 12.87
N THR A 136 9.79 0.06 12.21
CA THR A 136 10.09 1.32 12.87
C THR A 136 8.94 2.28 12.64
N LEU A 137 8.21 2.55 13.71
CA LEU A 137 7.11 3.50 13.72
C LEU A 137 7.66 4.91 13.85
N GLY A 138 7.32 5.79 12.90
CA GLY A 138 7.66 7.21 12.94
C GLY A 138 6.85 7.97 13.98
N PRO A 139 7.11 9.28 14.15
CA PRO A 139 6.43 10.09 15.17
C PRO A 139 4.96 10.31 14.85
N ALA A 140 4.15 10.47 15.91
CA ALA A 140 2.71 10.71 15.86
C ALA A 140 1.96 9.68 15.00
N SER A 141 2.41 8.44 15.01
CA SER A 141 1.92 7.35 14.16
C SER A 141 1.19 6.30 14.99
N ARG A 142 0.23 5.62 14.38
CA ARG A 142 -0.51 4.52 15.01
C ARG A 142 -0.55 3.32 14.09
N ILE A 143 -0.26 2.15 14.67
CA ILE A 143 -0.24 0.88 13.96
C ILE A 143 -0.93 -0.19 14.78
N ALA A 144 -1.61 -1.10 14.07
CA ALA A 144 -2.13 -2.34 14.61
C ALA A 144 -1.63 -3.51 13.77
N THR A 145 -1.13 -4.54 14.42
CA THR A 145 -0.66 -5.77 13.76
C THR A 145 -1.55 -6.93 14.19
N ARG A 146 -1.87 -7.81 13.24
CA ARG A 146 -2.59 -9.04 13.50
C ARG A 146 -2.01 -10.16 12.63
N TYR A 147 -1.40 -11.15 13.28
CA TYR A 147 -0.90 -12.33 12.61
C TYR A 147 -1.79 -13.53 12.89
N THR A 148 -2.07 -14.26 11.86
CA THR A 148 -2.69 -15.58 11.91
C THR A 148 -1.69 -16.62 11.40
N ARG A 149 -2.09 -17.89 11.33
CA ARG A 149 -1.25 -18.92 10.70
C ARG A 149 -1.08 -18.73 9.20
N ARG A 150 -2.02 -18.00 8.56
CA ARG A 150 -2.04 -17.76 7.10
C ARG A 150 -1.60 -16.38 6.68
N GLN A 151 -1.75 -15.39 7.53
CA GLN A 151 -1.59 -13.99 7.15
C GLN A 151 -0.78 -13.21 8.19
N ARG A 152 0.01 -12.28 7.70
CA ARG A 152 0.73 -11.28 8.46
C ARG A 152 0.13 -9.92 8.09
N ALA A 153 -0.88 -9.48 8.84
CA ALA A 153 -1.62 -8.28 8.53
C ALA A 153 -1.25 -7.13 9.47
N VAL A 154 -1.11 -5.96 8.88
CA VAL A 154 -0.80 -4.70 9.57
C VAL A 154 -1.77 -3.63 9.10
N VAL A 155 -2.18 -2.74 9.99
CA VAL A 155 -2.96 -1.55 9.65
C VAL A 155 -2.17 -0.33 10.11
N LEU A 156 -1.81 0.55 9.19
CA LEU A 156 -1.26 1.88 9.50
C LEU A 156 -2.42 2.88 9.52
N GLU A 157 -2.91 3.18 10.73
CA GLU A 157 -4.07 4.06 10.90
C GLU A 157 -3.72 5.52 10.60
N ARG A 158 -2.52 5.97 11.00
CA ARG A 158 -2.00 7.31 10.74
C ARG A 158 -0.48 7.34 10.81
N GLY A 159 0.11 8.36 10.22
CA GLY A 159 1.54 8.64 10.34
C GLY A 159 2.38 7.89 9.32
N GLU A 160 3.57 7.48 9.71
CA GLU A 160 4.54 6.81 8.86
C GLU A 160 5.22 5.64 9.56
N ALA A 161 5.61 4.65 8.79
CA ALA A 161 6.36 3.51 9.29
C ALA A 161 7.35 2.99 8.24
N LEU A 162 8.50 2.55 8.71
CA LEU A 162 9.49 1.80 7.95
C LEU A 162 9.33 0.31 8.28
N PHE A 163 9.22 -0.49 7.27
CA PHE A 163 9.09 -1.93 7.33
C PHE A 163 10.35 -2.58 6.76
N ASP A 164 10.96 -3.46 7.54
CA ASP A 164 11.98 -4.40 7.10
C ASP A 164 11.41 -5.80 7.28
N VAL A 165 10.77 -6.28 6.22
CA VAL A 165 9.96 -7.51 6.27
C VAL A 165 10.83 -8.72 5.95
N ALA A 166 10.87 -9.67 6.88
CA ALA A 166 11.52 -10.96 6.67
C ALA A 166 10.80 -11.74 5.56
N ARG A 167 11.60 -12.36 4.67
CA ARG A 167 11.06 -13.13 3.55
C ARG A 167 10.35 -14.39 4.06
N ASP A 168 9.10 -14.52 3.66
CA ASP A 168 8.25 -15.68 3.90
C ASP A 168 7.38 -15.91 2.66
N ALA A 169 7.67 -16.97 1.91
CA ALA A 169 6.97 -17.30 0.68
C ALA A 169 5.57 -17.87 0.90
N ASP A 170 5.33 -18.45 2.09
CA ASP A 170 4.06 -19.11 2.40
C ASP A 170 3.00 -18.13 2.92
N ARG A 171 3.43 -16.98 3.42
CA ARG A 171 2.54 -15.98 4.01
C ARG A 171 2.89 -14.57 3.56
N HIS A 172 1.99 -13.97 2.81
CA HIS A 172 2.11 -12.57 2.44
C HIS A 172 2.11 -11.66 3.68
N PHE A 173 2.87 -10.59 3.60
CA PHE A 173 2.79 -9.49 4.54
C PHE A 173 1.96 -8.38 3.93
N THR A 174 0.84 -8.06 4.55
CA THR A 174 -0.13 -7.10 4.01
C THR A 174 -0.26 -5.90 4.93
N ILE A 175 -0.17 -4.69 4.38
CA ILE A 175 -0.41 -3.45 5.11
C ILE A 175 -1.61 -2.74 4.50
N ASP A 176 -2.59 -2.43 5.34
CA ASP A 176 -3.69 -1.54 5.00
C ASP A 176 -3.37 -0.14 5.54
N ALA A 177 -3.38 0.86 4.67
CA ALA A 177 -3.17 2.27 5.02
C ALA A 177 -4.24 3.12 4.32
N GLY A 178 -5.30 3.49 5.02
CA GLY A 178 -6.46 4.14 4.40
C GLY A 178 -7.08 3.26 3.31
N GLN A 179 -7.14 3.80 2.09
CA GLN A 179 -7.61 3.07 0.90
C GLN A 179 -6.52 2.21 0.24
N ALA A 180 -5.26 2.36 0.65
CA ALA A 180 -4.15 1.60 0.08
C ALA A 180 -4.03 0.22 0.75
N ARG A 181 -3.80 -0.79 -0.09
CA ARG A 181 -3.32 -2.11 0.31
C ARG A 181 -1.95 -2.35 -0.29
N ILE A 182 -0.99 -2.63 0.58
CA ILE A 182 0.40 -2.90 0.24
C ILE A 182 0.66 -4.37 0.56
N THR A 183 1.19 -5.14 -0.39
CA THR A 183 1.48 -6.56 -0.22
C THR A 183 2.93 -6.83 -0.61
N VAL A 184 3.65 -7.56 0.25
CA VAL A 184 5.07 -7.92 0.07
C VAL A 184 5.35 -9.34 0.53
N LEU A 185 6.47 -9.91 0.08
CA LEU A 185 6.97 -11.22 0.54
C LEU A 185 8.21 -11.10 1.44
N GLY A 186 9.07 -10.10 1.16
CA GLY A 186 10.29 -9.84 1.89
C GLY A 186 10.96 -8.60 1.32
N THR A 187 10.78 -7.45 1.93
CA THR A 187 11.01 -6.14 1.32
C THR A 187 11.32 -5.11 2.41
N ARG A 188 12.19 -4.16 2.10
CA ARG A 188 12.44 -2.99 2.95
C ARG A 188 11.85 -1.76 2.28
N PHE A 189 10.88 -1.12 2.92
CA PHE A 189 10.11 -0.02 2.35
C PHE A 189 9.48 0.85 3.45
N THR A 190 9.06 2.06 3.08
CA THR A 190 8.31 2.95 3.96
C THR A 190 6.88 3.11 3.45
N VAL A 191 5.95 3.29 4.38
CA VAL A 191 4.58 3.72 4.11
C VAL A 191 4.33 5.00 4.88
N ASN A 192 3.90 6.04 4.19
CA ASN A 192 3.57 7.33 4.76
C ASN A 192 2.14 7.72 4.38
N ARG A 193 1.27 7.80 5.39
CA ARG A 193 -0.10 8.24 5.22
C ARG A 193 -0.17 9.76 5.45
N LEU A 194 -0.29 10.48 4.36
CA LEU A 194 -0.38 11.92 4.28
C LEU A 194 -1.85 12.37 4.08
N PRO A 195 -2.19 13.64 4.33
CA PRO A 195 -3.49 14.15 3.94
C PRO A 195 -3.74 13.96 2.45
N GLY A 196 -4.82 13.25 2.10
CA GLY A 196 -5.23 13.03 0.72
C GLY A 196 -4.42 12.00 -0.06
N LEU A 197 -3.37 11.37 0.51
CA LEU A 197 -2.62 10.32 -0.20
C LEU A 197 -1.86 9.37 0.72
N VAL A 198 -1.60 8.17 0.22
CA VAL A 198 -0.64 7.23 0.81
C VAL A 198 0.56 7.13 -0.12
N ARG A 199 1.76 7.32 0.42
CA ARG A 199 3.04 7.20 -0.30
C ARG A 199 3.78 5.96 0.17
N VAL A 200 4.30 5.20 -0.78
CA VAL A 200 5.12 4.01 -0.54
C VAL A 200 6.46 4.20 -1.25
N SER A 201 7.56 4.08 -0.52
CA SER A 201 8.92 4.18 -1.07
C SER A 201 9.67 2.89 -0.80
N VAL A 202 10.29 2.31 -1.83
CA VAL A 202 10.94 1.00 -1.77
C VAL A 202 12.45 1.16 -1.77
N GLU A 203 13.13 0.62 -0.74
CA GLU A 203 14.59 0.57 -0.70
C GLU A 203 15.11 -0.73 -1.29
N HIS A 204 14.45 -1.85 -0.96
CA HIS A 204 14.88 -3.18 -1.39
C HIS A 204 13.67 -4.09 -1.60
N GLY A 205 13.72 -4.93 -2.64
CA GLY A 205 12.66 -5.88 -2.97
C GLY A 205 11.56 -5.32 -3.88
N THR A 206 10.39 -5.91 -3.81
CA THR A 206 9.23 -5.54 -4.64
C THR A 206 7.99 -5.35 -3.78
N VAL A 207 7.23 -4.31 -4.06
CA VAL A 207 5.98 -3.97 -3.37
C VAL A 207 4.84 -3.93 -4.37
N ARG A 208 3.74 -4.60 -4.07
CA ARG A 208 2.46 -4.44 -4.77
C ARG A 208 1.62 -3.41 -4.04
N LEU A 209 1.28 -2.33 -4.70
CA LEU A 209 0.38 -1.28 -4.21
C LEU A 209 -0.94 -1.35 -4.97
N SER A 210 -2.05 -1.51 -4.27
CA SER A 210 -3.40 -1.61 -4.83
C SER A 210 -4.42 -0.86 -3.98
N VAL A 211 -5.63 -0.73 -4.47
CA VAL A 211 -6.77 -0.23 -3.69
C VAL A 211 -7.29 -1.33 -2.76
N LYS A 212 -7.68 -0.98 -1.56
CA LYS A 212 -8.22 -1.94 -0.59
C LYS A 212 -9.63 -2.38 -0.98
N GLY A 213 -9.87 -3.69 -0.95
CA GLY A 213 -11.22 -4.27 -1.13
C GLY A 213 -11.59 -4.57 -2.57
N ALA A 214 -10.75 -4.26 -3.51
CA ALA A 214 -11.00 -4.50 -4.92
C ALA A 214 -10.19 -5.71 -5.41
N GLU A 215 -10.84 -6.86 -5.54
CA GLU A 215 -10.27 -8.04 -6.19
C GLU A 215 -10.30 -7.82 -7.71
N GLY A 216 -9.12 -7.95 -8.37
CA GLY A 216 -8.99 -7.73 -9.81
C GLY A 216 -8.78 -6.29 -10.25
N GLU A 217 -8.64 -5.32 -9.32
CA GLU A 217 -8.37 -3.93 -9.68
C GLU A 217 -6.90 -3.65 -10.05
N PRO A 218 -6.68 -2.53 -10.76
CA PRO A 218 -5.35 -2.10 -11.15
C PRO A 218 -4.43 -1.97 -9.93
N PHE A 219 -3.26 -2.54 -10.04
CA PHE A 219 -2.21 -2.42 -9.03
C PHE A 219 -0.95 -1.86 -9.66
N LEU A 220 -0.06 -1.40 -8.82
CA LEU A 220 1.26 -0.93 -9.20
C LEU A 220 2.32 -1.80 -8.53
N LEU A 221 3.25 -2.33 -9.32
CA LEU A 221 4.45 -2.96 -8.80
C LEU A 221 5.55 -1.91 -8.69
N LEU A 222 6.09 -1.76 -7.48
CA LEU A 222 7.21 -0.88 -7.18
C LEU A 222 8.45 -1.72 -6.90
N GLN A 223 9.55 -1.35 -7.51
CA GLN A 223 10.87 -1.95 -7.30
C GLN A 223 11.76 -1.07 -6.42
N ALA A 224 12.92 -1.60 -6.07
CA ALA A 224 13.92 -0.83 -5.33
C ALA A 224 14.24 0.51 -6.01
N GLY A 225 14.23 1.59 -5.23
CA GLY A 225 14.43 2.96 -5.69
C GLY A 225 13.16 3.66 -6.18
N GLU A 226 12.03 2.96 -6.28
CA GLU A 226 10.80 3.54 -6.79
C GLU A 226 9.88 4.03 -5.67
N VAL A 227 9.07 5.05 -6.01
CA VAL A 227 8.05 5.63 -5.14
C VAL A 227 6.69 5.56 -5.83
N GLY A 228 5.70 5.07 -5.10
CA GLY A 228 4.30 5.03 -5.53
C GLY A 228 3.42 5.86 -4.63
N GLU A 229 2.39 6.44 -5.20
CA GLU A 229 1.35 7.17 -4.50
C GLU A 229 -0.03 6.64 -4.86
N LEU A 230 -0.90 6.53 -3.85
CA LEU A 230 -2.32 6.28 -4.03
C LEU A 230 -3.09 7.43 -3.36
N PRO A 231 -3.99 8.14 -4.07
CA PRO A 231 -4.90 9.09 -3.45
C PRO A 231 -5.73 8.44 -2.35
N ASP A 232 -5.86 9.09 -1.21
CA ASP A 232 -6.63 8.60 -0.04
C ASP A 232 -7.55 9.71 0.47
N GLU A 233 -8.76 9.78 -0.07
CA GLU A 233 -9.76 10.77 0.33
C GLU A 233 -10.21 10.60 1.78
N SER A 234 -10.02 9.43 2.37
CA SER A 234 -10.37 9.15 3.76
C SER A 234 -9.49 9.89 4.78
N ALA A 235 -8.31 10.34 4.37
CA ALA A 235 -7.37 11.05 5.23
C ALA A 235 -7.62 12.57 5.34
N GLY A 236 -8.52 13.13 4.54
CA GLY A 236 -8.82 14.57 4.46
C GLY A 236 -10.15 15.01 5.06
N ALA A 237 -11.03 14.09 5.44
CA ALA A 237 -12.33 14.43 6.02
C ALA A 237 -12.14 14.96 7.44
N ALA A 238 -12.30 16.28 7.64
CA ALA A 238 -12.51 16.85 8.97
C ALA A 238 -13.76 16.23 9.58
N PRO A 239 -13.79 15.96 10.93
CA PRO A 239 -14.99 15.45 11.57
C PRO A 239 -16.15 16.44 11.35
N GLY A 240 -17.13 16.06 10.53
CA GLY A 240 -18.32 16.87 10.25
C GLY A 240 -18.55 17.28 8.79
N ALA A 241 -17.66 16.97 7.87
CA ALA A 241 -17.96 17.15 6.45
C ALA A 241 -18.84 16.00 5.95
N ALA A 242 -20.09 16.31 5.62
CA ALA A 242 -21.00 15.37 4.96
C ALA A 242 -20.41 14.98 3.59
N PRO A 243 -20.50 13.72 3.17
CA PRO A 243 -20.11 13.31 1.84
C PRO A 243 -21.00 14.06 0.84
N GLY A 244 -20.37 14.89 -0.02
CA GLY A 244 -21.06 15.55 -1.13
C GLY A 244 -21.64 14.48 -2.05
N ALA A 245 -22.95 14.49 -2.20
CA ALA A 245 -23.66 13.69 -3.17
C ALA A 245 -23.27 14.16 -4.58
N ASP A 246 -23.23 13.20 -5.51
CA ASP A 246 -23.10 13.34 -6.94
C ASP A 246 -21.67 13.48 -7.53
N GLY A 247 -21.06 12.36 -7.73
CA GLY A 247 -19.94 12.14 -8.63
C GLY A 247 -19.62 10.66 -8.71
N VAL A 248 -19.63 10.07 -9.89
CA VAL A 248 -19.01 8.77 -10.16
C VAL A 248 -17.52 8.96 -9.88
N HIS A 249 -17.10 8.75 -8.65
CA HIS A 249 -15.70 8.76 -8.28
C HIS A 249 -15.04 7.55 -8.93
N ALA A 250 -14.28 7.78 -9.98
CA ALA A 250 -13.35 6.77 -10.48
C ALA A 250 -12.47 6.36 -9.30
N SER A 251 -12.40 5.06 -9.01
CA SER A 251 -11.53 4.53 -7.96
C SER A 251 -10.13 5.10 -8.11
N PRO A 252 -9.51 5.64 -7.05
CA PRO A 252 -8.20 6.24 -7.14
C PRO A 252 -7.18 5.17 -7.58
N LEU A 253 -6.45 5.44 -8.66
CA LEU A 253 -5.45 4.50 -9.17
C LEU A 253 -4.08 4.78 -8.55
N PRO A 254 -3.31 3.74 -8.20
CA PRO A 254 -1.94 3.91 -7.77
C PRO A 254 -1.08 4.40 -8.94
N ARG A 255 -0.20 5.35 -8.66
CA ARG A 255 0.70 5.93 -9.67
C ARG A 255 2.14 5.94 -9.18
N ARG A 256 3.08 5.76 -10.09
CA ARG A 256 4.50 5.96 -9.83
C ARG A 256 4.81 7.45 -9.92
N VAL A 257 5.66 7.92 -8.99
CA VAL A 257 6.10 9.31 -8.95
C VAL A 257 7.62 9.38 -9.04
N GLN A 258 8.12 10.45 -9.64
CA GLN A 258 9.54 10.74 -9.75
C GLN A 258 10.02 11.40 -8.45
N ARG A 259 10.43 10.58 -7.49
CA ARG A 259 11.03 11.01 -6.21
C ARG A 259 12.14 10.05 -5.83
N ASP A 260 13.12 10.51 -5.08
CA ASP A 260 14.12 9.60 -4.49
C ASP A 260 13.48 8.84 -3.31
N ALA A 261 13.46 7.52 -3.41
CA ALA A 261 12.92 6.68 -2.34
C ALA A 261 13.68 6.89 -1.01
N ARG A 262 14.99 7.21 -1.09
CA ARG A 262 15.86 7.43 0.09
C ARG A 262 15.39 8.58 0.99
N ASP A 263 14.69 9.56 0.44
CA ASP A 263 14.21 10.70 1.20
C ASP A 263 13.24 10.28 2.31
N SER A 264 12.36 9.32 2.02
CA SER A 264 11.42 8.78 2.99
C SER A 264 12.11 8.02 4.14
N PHE A 265 13.19 7.30 3.85
CA PHE A 265 13.98 6.60 4.87
C PHE A 265 14.77 7.57 5.75
N SER A 266 15.26 8.66 5.16
CA SER A 266 16.04 9.69 5.88
C SER A 266 15.25 10.33 7.01
N SER A 267 13.93 10.51 6.84
CA SER A 267 13.05 11.04 7.88
C SER A 267 13.03 10.14 9.13
N ILE A 268 12.79 8.85 8.93
CA ILE A 268 12.66 7.90 10.03
C ILE A 268 14.02 7.54 10.64
N GLU A 269 15.04 7.32 9.84
CA GLU A 269 16.34 6.83 10.32
C GLU A 269 17.24 7.93 10.87
N ARG A 270 17.34 9.05 10.16
CA ARG A 270 18.30 10.12 10.42
C ARG A 270 17.67 11.39 10.96
N GLY A 271 16.34 11.49 10.95
CA GLY A 271 15.63 12.70 11.33
C GLY A 271 15.83 13.85 10.33
N LEU A 272 16.22 13.53 9.08
CA LEU A 272 16.31 14.47 7.98
C LEU A 272 15.00 14.41 7.17
N ILE A 273 14.17 15.40 7.34
CA ILE A 273 12.90 15.55 6.64
C ILE A 273 13.19 16.15 5.27
N VAL A 274 12.90 15.44 4.19
CA VAL A 274 13.08 15.92 2.83
C VAL A 274 11.72 16.20 2.19
N PHE A 275 11.53 17.43 1.78
CA PHE A 275 10.41 17.88 0.98
C PHE A 275 10.87 17.98 -0.48
N ASP A 276 10.27 17.20 -1.35
CA ASP A 276 10.51 17.27 -2.78
C ASP A 276 9.20 17.71 -3.46
N SER A 277 9.18 18.94 -3.95
CA SER A 277 7.99 19.54 -4.57
C SER A 277 6.72 19.34 -3.71
N ALA A 278 6.87 19.46 -2.38
CA ALA A 278 5.80 19.20 -1.42
C ALA A 278 4.80 20.37 -1.37
N GLY A 279 3.51 20.03 -1.25
CA GLY A 279 2.45 21.00 -1.01
C GLY A 279 2.40 21.43 0.47
N LEU A 280 1.65 22.49 0.76
CA LEU A 280 1.53 23.01 2.12
C LEU A 280 0.88 22.01 3.07
N GLY A 281 -0.05 21.19 2.60
CA GLY A 281 -0.69 20.12 3.39
C GLY A 281 0.29 19.03 3.78
N GLU A 282 1.12 18.57 2.85
CA GLU A 282 2.19 17.60 3.12
C GLU A 282 3.19 18.14 4.13
N ILE A 283 3.63 19.40 3.95
CA ILE A 283 4.57 20.07 4.86
C ILE A 283 3.95 20.20 6.25
N ALA A 284 2.73 20.70 6.34
CA ALA A 284 2.03 20.88 7.60
C ALA A 284 1.86 19.55 8.36
N ALA A 285 1.41 18.51 7.69
CA ALA A 285 1.22 17.19 8.27
C ALA A 285 2.55 16.58 8.75
N THR A 286 3.60 16.70 7.95
CA THR A 286 4.92 16.17 8.29
C THR A 286 5.53 16.90 9.48
N LEU A 287 5.52 18.23 9.47
CA LEU A 287 6.09 19.02 10.57
C LEU A 287 5.31 18.84 11.89
N SER A 288 3.98 18.69 11.82
CA SER A 288 3.14 18.42 13.00
C SER A 288 3.53 17.14 13.76
N ARG A 289 4.18 16.19 13.10
CA ARG A 289 4.65 14.96 13.75
C ARG A 289 5.86 15.19 14.65
N TRP A 290 6.62 16.27 14.42
CA TRP A 290 7.85 16.60 15.13
C TRP A 290 7.68 17.74 16.16
N ARG A 291 6.51 18.37 16.15
CA ARG A 291 6.24 19.61 16.89
C ARG A 291 4.99 19.50 17.75
N ARG A 292 5.06 19.97 19.01
CA ARG A 292 3.89 19.95 19.92
C ARG A 292 2.76 20.87 19.43
N GLN A 293 3.13 22.06 18.95
CA GLN A 293 2.16 22.96 18.35
C GLN A 293 1.88 22.51 16.90
N PRO A 294 0.64 22.15 16.58
CA PRO A 294 0.33 21.62 15.26
C PRO A 294 0.53 22.65 14.14
N VAL A 295 0.98 22.20 13.00
CA VAL A 295 1.04 22.98 11.77
C VAL A 295 -0.16 22.63 10.91
N ARG A 296 -0.84 23.62 10.35
CA ARG A 296 -2.02 23.45 9.52
C ARG A 296 -1.84 24.18 8.18
N ALA A 297 -2.37 23.61 7.12
CA ALA A 297 -2.45 24.29 5.83
C ALA A 297 -3.82 24.93 5.66
N ALA A 298 -3.86 26.16 5.19
CA ALA A 298 -5.10 26.89 4.92
C ALA A 298 -5.78 26.45 3.61
N VAL A 299 -5.07 25.68 2.77
CA VAL A 299 -5.56 25.16 1.48
C VAL A 299 -5.19 23.68 1.38
N ALA A 300 -6.07 22.90 0.73
CA ALA A 300 -5.77 21.52 0.42
C ALA A 300 -4.67 21.43 -0.66
N ASP A 301 -3.86 20.36 -0.60
CA ASP A 301 -2.90 20.07 -1.66
C ASP A 301 -3.65 19.80 -2.98
N GLY A 302 -3.09 20.30 -4.09
CA GLY A 302 -3.73 20.17 -5.40
C GLY A 302 -4.45 21.43 -5.91
N THR A 303 -4.69 22.45 -5.07
CA THR A 303 -5.39 23.69 -5.45
C THR A 303 -4.46 24.79 -5.99
N GLY A 304 -3.30 24.43 -6.58
CA GLY A 304 -2.39 25.41 -7.22
C GLY A 304 -1.52 26.22 -6.24
N GLY A 305 -1.37 25.76 -5.01
CA GLY A 305 -0.49 26.36 -4.00
C GLY A 305 1.01 26.18 -4.32
N PRO A 306 1.89 26.91 -3.60
CA PRO A 306 3.32 26.80 -3.78
C PRO A 306 3.83 25.39 -3.49
N ARG A 307 4.78 24.92 -4.31
CA ARG A 307 5.50 23.67 -4.12
C ARG A 307 6.88 23.99 -3.57
N ILE A 308 7.30 23.24 -2.55
CA ILE A 308 8.53 23.52 -1.81
C ILE A 308 9.44 22.29 -1.85
N THR A 309 10.70 22.53 -2.21
CA THR A 309 11.77 21.54 -2.11
C THR A 309 12.76 22.02 -1.07
N ALA A 310 12.94 21.23 -0.01
CA ALA A 310 13.82 21.57 1.11
C ALA A 310 14.23 20.29 1.87
N ALA A 311 15.38 20.33 2.51
CA ALA A 311 15.81 19.33 3.48
C ALA A 311 15.97 20.00 4.85
N VAL A 312 15.33 19.45 5.87
CA VAL A 312 15.22 20.05 7.21
C VAL A 312 15.58 19.02 8.26
N GLN A 313 16.56 19.30 9.09
CA GLN A 313 16.80 18.47 10.27
C GLN A 313 15.64 18.67 11.27
N ARG A 314 15.26 17.60 11.94
CA ARG A 314 14.17 17.67 12.96
C ARG A 314 14.43 18.72 14.02
N ALA A 315 15.70 18.99 14.34
CA ALA A 315 16.09 20.01 15.30
C ALA A 315 15.83 21.44 14.80
N ASP A 316 15.79 21.62 13.47
CA ASP A 316 15.70 22.92 12.81
C ASP A 316 14.28 23.24 12.29
N VAL A 317 13.28 22.48 12.71
CA VAL A 317 11.88 22.65 12.26
C VAL A 317 11.36 24.06 12.53
N GLU A 318 11.66 24.64 13.70
CA GLU A 318 11.25 26.01 14.02
C GLU A 318 11.95 27.04 13.10
N SER A 319 13.25 26.93 12.94
CA SER A 319 14.02 27.80 12.05
C SER A 319 13.55 27.71 10.59
N PHE A 320 13.14 26.51 10.15
CA PHE A 320 12.57 26.33 8.84
C PHE A 320 11.22 27.02 8.68
N LEU A 321 10.33 26.93 9.67
CA LEU A 321 9.03 27.65 9.66
C LEU A 321 9.23 29.16 9.60
N ASP A 322 10.19 29.71 10.34
CA ASP A 322 10.54 31.12 10.32
C ASP A 322 11.15 31.57 8.98
N ALA A 323 11.85 30.67 8.31
CA ALA A 323 12.44 30.93 6.99
C ALA A 323 11.44 30.82 5.84
N LEU A 324 10.38 30.03 5.96
CA LEU A 324 9.39 29.76 4.91
C LEU A 324 8.88 31.01 4.19
N PRO A 325 8.51 32.12 4.89
CA PRO A 325 8.03 33.34 4.20
C PRO A 325 9.09 34.04 3.34
N ARG A 326 10.37 33.71 3.55
CA ARG A 326 11.50 34.32 2.78
C ARG A 326 11.88 33.46 1.58
N ILE A 327 11.72 32.14 1.67
CA ILE A 327 12.16 31.19 0.63
C ILE A 327 11.04 30.75 -0.31
N ALA A 328 9.78 30.96 0.10
CA ALA A 328 8.62 30.56 -0.70
C ALA A 328 7.50 31.61 -0.58
N ALA A 329 6.57 31.61 -1.53
CA ALA A 329 5.38 32.46 -1.50
C ALA A 329 4.35 31.95 -0.46
N VAL A 330 4.78 31.87 0.80
CA VAL A 330 4.00 31.35 1.91
C VAL A 330 3.88 32.41 3.00
N ARG A 331 2.74 32.46 3.66
CA ARG A 331 2.51 33.20 4.90
C ARG A 331 2.42 32.23 6.03
N VAL A 332 3.18 32.45 7.08
CA VAL A 332 3.14 31.70 8.33
C VAL A 332 2.45 32.57 9.38
N GLN A 333 1.42 32.06 10.03
CA GLN A 333 0.66 32.78 11.05
C GLN A 333 0.36 31.87 12.23
N GLU A 334 0.55 32.36 13.43
CA GLU A 334 0.08 31.66 14.62
C GLU A 334 -1.35 32.08 14.94
N ARG A 335 -2.23 31.10 15.02
CA ARG A 335 -3.64 31.31 15.30
C ARG A 335 -4.23 30.06 15.99
N ASP A 336 -5.07 30.27 17.01
CA ASP A 336 -5.80 29.21 17.71
C ASP A 336 -4.90 28.06 18.21
N GLY A 337 -3.69 28.41 18.71
CA GLY A 337 -2.72 27.43 19.19
C GLY A 337 -2.08 26.54 18.11
N ALA A 338 -2.20 26.92 16.86
CA ALA A 338 -1.60 26.23 15.71
C ALA A 338 -0.84 27.21 14.82
N THR A 339 0.17 26.71 14.12
CA THR A 339 0.88 27.47 13.07
C THR A 339 0.21 27.20 11.74
N TRP A 340 -0.30 28.25 11.08
CA TRP A 340 -1.01 28.14 9.80
C TRP A 340 -0.10 28.51 8.65
N LEU A 341 -0.05 27.66 7.64
CA LEU A 341 0.62 27.90 6.36
C LEU A 341 -0.42 28.25 5.30
N ALA A 342 -0.28 29.41 4.69
CA ALA A 342 -1.16 29.87 3.62
C ALA A 342 -0.34 30.39 2.44
N PRO A 343 -0.81 30.22 1.20
CA PRO A 343 -0.18 30.88 0.05
C PRO A 343 -0.20 32.41 0.28
N ARG A 344 0.90 33.06 -0.10
CA ARG A 344 0.90 34.54 -0.19
C ARG A 344 0.12 34.91 -1.43
N SER A 345 -1.03 35.55 -1.26
CA SER A 345 -1.79 36.14 -2.38
C SER A 345 -0.92 37.12 -3.16
N THR A 346 -0.78 36.91 -4.46
CA THR A 346 -0.16 37.85 -5.39
C THR A 346 -1.14 38.92 -5.88
N ALA A 347 -2.33 38.99 -5.29
CA ALA A 347 -3.26 40.08 -5.64
C ALA A 347 -2.62 41.42 -5.23
N PRO A 348 -2.47 42.36 -6.15
CA PRO A 348 -2.00 43.71 -5.80
C PRO A 348 -2.98 44.32 -4.81
N GLU A 349 -2.47 44.72 -3.65
CA GLU A 349 -3.20 45.52 -2.67
C GLU A 349 -3.77 46.75 -3.38
N LYS A 350 -5.08 46.75 -3.64
CA LYS A 350 -5.75 47.96 -4.12
C LYS A 350 -5.54 49.01 -3.05
N ILE A 351 -4.57 49.91 -3.30
CA ILE A 351 -4.39 51.16 -2.54
C ILE A 351 -5.75 51.85 -2.58
N ARG A 352 -6.49 51.74 -1.49
CA ARG A 352 -7.61 52.68 -1.24
C ARG A 352 -7.00 54.08 -1.07
N LYS A 353 -6.96 54.85 -2.15
CA LYS A 353 -6.80 56.29 -2.03
C LYS A 353 -8.10 56.81 -1.41
N ASN A 354 -7.97 57.35 -0.22
CA ASN A 354 -8.92 58.32 0.32
C ASN A 354 -8.89 59.59 -0.52
#